data_c573bac5d2f3172027c907334a39f6c4
#
_entry.id   c573bac5d2f3172027c907334a39f6c4
#
_cell.length_a   1.000
_cell.length_b   1.000
_cell.length_c   1.000
_cell.angle_alpha   90.00
_cell.angle_beta   90.00
_cell.angle_gamma   90.00
#
_symmetry.space_group_name_H-M   'P 1'
#
loop_
_entity.id
_entity.type
_entity.pdbx_description
1 polymer ?
#
loop_
_entity_poly.entity_id
_entity_poly.type
_entity_poly.pdbx_seq_one_letter_code
_entity_poly.pdbx_strand_id
1 'polypeptide(L)'
;MKNNNPPALGQKENAKHGEVFFPVQKYITRLAADYPVITTHWHDEAELTLITKGSCTYQIDLLEYEAKEGDIIFIPPLLLHSISIRNCDEFYSETYVFHINFLGGNNTDICSSRYLTPLINHEFAMPYLIAPKHPAYSSLCKCFMRITKLYSGQEFGYELALKAFLLQAIFLLLQYSEKNADFGVNTSSDKLKNVLDYIEVHYAESIQVAELAGLCYFSEYHFMRFFKKHMNMTCVQYINNVRLEKSVEQFERGNTSILDVSLSVGFHNLSYFHRAFKKRYHMTPLSFIKSLE
;
A
#
# COMPACT_ATOMS: atom_id res chain seq x y z
N MET A 1 -19.42 -4.50 14.67
CA MET A 1 -18.33 -4.21 15.65
C MET A 1 -17.30 -3.40 14.92
N LYS A 2 -16.91 -2.22 15.42
CA LYS A 2 -15.83 -1.44 14.81
C LYS A 2 -14.53 -2.21 15.03
N ASN A 3 -13.87 -2.66 13.95
CA ASN A 3 -12.54 -3.22 14.03
C ASN A 3 -11.60 -2.12 14.55
N ASN A 4 -11.30 -2.14 15.84
CA ASN A 4 -10.33 -1.25 16.48
C ASN A 4 -8.87 -1.77 16.30
N ASN A 5 -8.63 -2.59 15.28
CA ASN A 5 -7.26 -3.01 14.98
C ASN A 5 -6.48 -1.78 14.47
N PRO A 6 -5.25 -1.56 14.97
CA PRO A 6 -4.38 -0.53 14.43
C PRO A 6 -4.12 -0.82 12.94
N PRO A 7 -3.81 0.22 12.14
CA PRO A 7 -3.49 0.02 10.73
C PRO A 7 -2.42 -1.05 10.56
N ALA A 8 -2.61 -1.92 9.57
CA ALA A 8 -1.59 -2.89 9.17
C ALA A 8 -0.28 -2.16 8.90
N LEU A 9 0.84 -2.80 9.19
CA LEU A 9 2.16 -2.24 8.88
C LEU A 9 2.41 -2.23 7.38
N GLY A 10 3.27 -1.31 6.96
CA GLY A 10 3.77 -1.27 5.61
C GLY A 10 4.39 -2.62 5.22
N GLN A 11 3.63 -3.37 4.44
CA GLN A 11 3.97 -4.72 3.96
C GLN A 11 3.49 -4.83 2.52
N LYS A 12 3.96 -5.85 1.81
CA LYS A 12 3.24 -6.25 0.60
C LYS A 12 1.82 -6.60 1.02
N GLU A 13 0.86 -5.86 0.55
CA GLU A 13 -0.54 -6.12 0.88
C GLU A 13 -0.96 -7.44 0.22
N ASN A 14 -1.37 -8.41 1.04
CA ASN A 14 -1.87 -9.69 0.57
C ASN A 14 -3.40 -9.70 0.40
N ALA A 15 -4.05 -8.54 0.51
CA ALA A 15 -5.48 -8.42 0.27
C ALA A 15 -5.81 -8.75 -1.19
N LYS A 16 -6.88 -9.50 -1.39
CA LYS A 16 -7.41 -9.74 -2.73
C LYS A 16 -8.35 -8.60 -3.10
N HIS A 17 -7.98 -7.84 -4.11
CA HIS A 17 -8.79 -6.74 -4.62
C HIS A 17 -9.71 -7.22 -5.75
N GLY A 18 -11.01 -7.36 -5.42
CA GLY A 18 -12.02 -7.87 -6.35
C GLY A 18 -12.06 -9.40 -6.45
N GLU A 19 -12.66 -9.90 -7.51
CA GLU A 19 -12.82 -11.33 -7.78
C GLU A 19 -11.74 -11.84 -8.75
N VAL A 20 -11.51 -13.16 -8.79
CA VAL A 20 -10.48 -13.79 -9.64
C VAL A 20 -10.62 -13.40 -11.12
N PHE A 21 -11.84 -13.34 -11.63
CA PHE A 21 -12.13 -12.98 -13.03
C PHE A 21 -12.44 -11.50 -13.24
N PHE A 22 -12.64 -10.76 -12.15
CA PHE A 22 -12.89 -9.33 -12.15
C PHE A 22 -12.08 -8.66 -11.03
N PRO A 23 -10.75 -8.56 -11.17
CA PRO A 23 -9.85 -8.02 -10.15
C PRO A 23 -9.88 -6.49 -10.15
N VAL A 24 -11.04 -5.93 -9.84
CA VAL A 24 -11.28 -4.50 -9.67
C VAL A 24 -12.09 -4.30 -8.40
N GLN A 25 -11.59 -3.46 -7.49
CA GLN A 25 -12.25 -3.13 -6.24
C GLN A 25 -12.31 -1.62 -6.04
N LYS A 26 -13.49 -1.14 -5.62
CA LYS A 26 -13.68 0.25 -5.20
C LYS A 26 -13.50 0.38 -3.69
N TYR A 27 -12.74 1.39 -3.28
CA TYR A 27 -12.59 1.78 -1.88
C TYR A 27 -13.01 3.23 -1.68
N ILE A 28 -13.63 3.49 -0.53
CA ILE A 28 -13.84 4.83 0.00
C ILE A 28 -12.95 4.97 1.23
N THR A 29 -11.94 5.78 1.13
CA THR A 29 -11.01 6.05 2.22
C THR A 29 -11.50 7.25 3.01
N ARG A 30 -11.53 7.11 4.34
CA ARG A 30 -11.73 8.21 5.28
C ARG A 30 -10.54 8.26 6.22
N LEU A 31 -9.86 9.40 6.27
CA LEU A 31 -8.87 9.69 7.31
C LEU A 31 -9.40 10.83 8.18
N ALA A 32 -9.11 10.77 9.47
CA ALA A 32 -9.48 11.77 10.46
C ALA A 32 -8.47 11.74 11.62
N ALA A 33 -8.62 12.60 12.61
CA ALA A 33 -7.68 12.70 13.73
C ALA A 33 -7.50 11.37 14.51
N ASP A 34 -8.53 10.54 14.55
CA ASP A 34 -8.53 9.21 15.16
C ASP A 34 -7.84 8.13 14.29
N TYR A 35 -7.73 8.37 12.98
CA TYR A 35 -7.06 7.50 12.01
C TYR A 35 -6.41 8.34 10.90
N PRO A 36 -5.26 8.99 11.19
CA PRO A 36 -4.70 10.01 10.28
C PRO A 36 -3.79 9.47 9.18
N VAL A 37 -3.52 8.15 9.13
CA VAL A 37 -2.47 7.58 8.27
C VAL A 37 -2.88 6.21 7.70
N ILE A 38 -2.68 6.04 6.39
CA ILE A 38 -2.47 4.72 5.78
C ILE A 38 -0.97 4.51 5.70
N THR A 39 -0.48 3.46 6.36
CA THR A 39 0.96 3.18 6.45
C THR A 39 1.54 2.79 5.09
N THR A 40 2.86 2.95 4.95
CA THR A 40 3.58 2.59 3.73
C THR A 40 3.39 1.12 3.40
N HIS A 41 2.90 0.82 2.19
CA HIS A 41 2.67 -0.53 1.67
C HIS A 41 2.84 -0.56 0.15
N TRP A 42 2.75 -1.74 -0.45
CA TRP A 42 2.68 -1.94 -1.91
C TRP A 42 1.88 -3.21 -2.23
N HIS A 43 1.35 -3.29 -3.42
CA HIS A 43 0.60 -4.44 -3.94
C HIS A 43 0.80 -4.58 -5.45
N ASP A 44 0.29 -5.67 -6.02
CA ASP A 44 0.47 -6.01 -7.44
C ASP A 44 -0.52 -5.26 -8.37
N GLU A 45 -1.43 -4.48 -7.80
CA GLU A 45 -2.45 -3.73 -8.52
C GLU A 45 -2.02 -2.27 -8.74
N ALA A 46 -2.69 -1.62 -9.69
CA ALA A 46 -2.65 -0.17 -9.86
C ALA A 46 -3.82 0.49 -9.11
N GLU A 47 -3.62 1.73 -8.70
CA GLU A 47 -4.66 2.56 -8.10
C GLU A 47 -4.96 3.80 -8.94
N LEU A 48 -6.25 4.08 -9.11
CA LEU A 48 -6.73 5.35 -9.63
C LEU A 48 -7.67 5.98 -8.61
N THR A 49 -7.25 7.09 -8.02
CA THR A 49 -7.90 7.74 -6.88
C THR A 49 -8.35 9.15 -7.24
N LEU A 50 -9.57 9.52 -6.84
CA LEU A 50 -10.05 10.91 -6.82
C LEU A 50 -10.20 11.36 -5.37
N ILE A 51 -9.60 12.48 -5.02
CA ILE A 51 -9.79 13.11 -3.71
C ILE A 51 -11.10 13.88 -3.73
N THR A 52 -12.04 13.48 -2.87
CA THR A 52 -13.40 14.04 -2.84
C THR A 52 -13.60 15.08 -1.75
N LYS A 53 -12.71 15.12 -0.73
CA LYS A 53 -12.73 16.13 0.33
C LYS A 53 -11.38 16.22 1.02
N GLY A 54 -10.98 17.43 1.41
CA GLY A 54 -9.83 17.69 2.25
C GLY A 54 -8.50 17.71 1.51
N SER A 55 -7.42 17.52 2.27
CA SER A 55 -6.05 17.48 1.76
C SER A 55 -5.22 16.46 2.51
N CYS A 56 -4.22 15.93 1.84
CA CYS A 56 -3.32 14.92 2.41
C CYS A 56 -1.93 15.02 1.78
N THR A 57 -0.97 14.39 2.42
CA THR A 57 0.34 14.10 1.84
C THR A 57 0.35 12.64 1.39
N TYR A 58 0.48 12.40 0.09
CA TYR A 58 0.86 11.10 -0.46
C TYR A 58 2.38 10.97 -0.44
N GLN A 59 2.89 9.85 0.03
CA GLN A 59 4.25 9.44 -0.27
C GLN A 59 4.18 8.33 -1.32
N ILE A 60 4.78 8.54 -2.49
CA ILE A 60 4.81 7.57 -3.60
C ILE A 60 6.26 7.43 -4.03
N ASP A 61 6.78 6.22 -4.08
CA ASP A 61 8.18 5.92 -4.41
C ASP A 61 9.18 6.76 -3.59
N LEU A 62 8.88 6.94 -2.29
CA LEU A 62 9.63 7.73 -1.32
C LEU A 62 9.63 9.25 -1.55
N LEU A 63 8.90 9.77 -2.54
CA LEU A 63 8.69 11.19 -2.79
C LEU A 63 7.34 11.64 -2.21
N GLU A 64 7.30 12.86 -1.67
CA GLU A 64 6.08 13.45 -1.09
C GLU A 64 5.35 14.30 -2.12
N TYR A 65 4.01 14.13 -2.16
CA TYR A 65 3.08 14.85 -3.02
C TYR A 65 1.96 15.43 -2.16
N GLU A 66 1.85 16.75 -2.12
CA GLU A 66 0.72 17.41 -1.48
C GLU A 66 -0.48 17.37 -2.41
N ALA A 67 -1.54 16.71 -1.97
CA ALA A 67 -2.74 16.48 -2.74
C ALA A 67 -3.98 17.01 -2.00
N LYS A 68 -4.98 17.44 -2.74
CA LYS A 68 -6.19 18.07 -2.21
C LYS A 68 -7.43 17.71 -3.01
N GLU A 69 -8.57 18.11 -2.49
CA GLU A 69 -9.88 17.93 -3.14
C GLU A 69 -9.83 18.30 -4.63
N GLY A 70 -10.33 17.40 -5.45
CA GLY A 70 -10.34 17.47 -6.91
C GLY A 70 -9.11 16.88 -7.59
N ASP A 71 -8.00 16.65 -6.90
CA ASP A 71 -6.82 16.02 -7.50
C ASP A 71 -7.07 14.53 -7.76
N ILE A 72 -6.46 14.02 -8.84
CA ILE A 72 -6.44 12.60 -9.18
C ILE A 72 -5.03 12.07 -8.89
N ILE A 73 -4.97 10.91 -8.23
CA ILE A 73 -3.73 10.18 -7.96
C ILE A 73 -3.74 8.90 -8.79
N PHE A 74 -2.61 8.59 -9.43
CA PHE A 74 -2.36 7.30 -10.06
C PHE A 74 -1.13 6.65 -9.44
N ILE A 75 -1.28 5.42 -8.96
CA ILE A 75 -0.20 4.62 -8.40
C ILE A 75 -0.04 3.38 -9.29
N PRO A 76 1.09 3.25 -10.01
CA PRO A 76 1.42 2.02 -10.72
C PRO A 76 1.56 0.83 -9.76
N PRO A 77 1.42 -0.43 -10.25
CA PRO A 77 1.67 -1.63 -9.46
C PRO A 77 3.03 -1.60 -8.76
N LEU A 78 3.15 -2.28 -7.65
CA LEU A 78 4.41 -2.51 -6.94
C LEU A 78 5.12 -1.25 -6.40
N LEU A 79 4.57 -0.06 -6.46
CA LEU A 79 5.17 1.12 -5.85
C LEU A 79 4.83 1.24 -4.36
N LEU A 80 5.85 1.53 -3.57
CA LEU A 80 5.68 1.90 -2.16
C LEU A 80 4.88 3.20 -2.06
N HIS A 81 3.78 3.17 -1.31
CA HIS A 81 2.96 4.35 -1.10
C HIS A 81 2.33 4.40 0.28
N SER A 82 2.01 5.61 0.72
CA SER A 82 1.30 5.89 1.97
C SER A 82 0.53 7.20 1.86
N ILE A 83 -0.44 7.39 2.76
CA ILE A 83 -1.25 8.60 2.84
C ILE A 83 -1.24 9.09 4.28
N SER A 84 -1.07 10.39 4.49
CA SER A 84 -1.20 11.00 5.81
C SER A 84 -1.90 12.35 5.75
N ILE A 85 -2.70 12.65 6.77
CA ILE A 85 -3.28 13.98 6.98
C ILE A 85 -2.52 14.68 8.10
N ARG A 86 -2.14 15.94 7.90
CA ARG A 86 -1.41 16.74 8.90
C ARG A 86 -2.18 17.99 9.37
N ASN A 87 -2.87 18.64 8.43
CA ASN A 87 -3.52 19.94 8.64
C ASN A 87 -4.98 19.92 8.17
N CYS A 88 -5.63 18.78 8.23
CA CYS A 88 -7.00 18.60 7.80
C CYS A 88 -7.76 17.76 8.82
N ASP A 89 -8.97 18.18 9.21
CA ASP A 89 -9.78 17.45 10.18
C ASP A 89 -10.36 16.16 9.60
N GLU A 90 -10.66 16.16 8.30
CA GLU A 90 -11.18 15.02 7.59
C GLU A 90 -10.70 15.00 6.13
N PHE A 91 -10.38 13.81 5.66
CA PHE A 91 -10.03 13.53 4.27
C PHE A 91 -10.90 12.38 3.75
N TYR A 92 -11.36 12.51 2.52
CA TYR A 92 -12.08 11.45 1.81
C TYR A 92 -11.52 11.29 0.40
N SER A 93 -11.40 10.03 -0.03
CA SER A 93 -11.09 9.70 -1.42
C SER A 93 -11.86 8.48 -1.91
N GLU A 94 -12.04 8.41 -3.22
CA GLU A 94 -12.61 7.27 -3.92
C GLU A 94 -11.52 6.66 -4.79
N THR A 95 -11.19 5.38 -4.56
CA THR A 95 -10.07 4.67 -5.21
C THR A 95 -10.58 3.43 -5.92
N TYR A 96 -10.16 3.24 -7.17
CA TYR A 96 -10.28 1.97 -7.91
C TYR A 96 -8.92 1.29 -7.91
N VAL A 97 -8.86 0.15 -7.23
CA VAL A 97 -7.70 -0.76 -7.22
C VAL A 97 -7.97 -1.84 -8.26
N PHE A 98 -7.04 -2.05 -9.20
CA PHE A 98 -7.24 -2.99 -10.29
C PHE A 98 -5.93 -3.61 -10.77
N HIS A 99 -5.97 -4.90 -11.09
CA HIS A 99 -4.80 -5.60 -11.62
C HIS A 99 -4.62 -5.28 -13.12
N ILE A 100 -3.41 -4.84 -13.51
CA ILE A 100 -3.13 -4.44 -14.90
C ILE A 100 -3.35 -5.60 -15.89
N ASN A 101 -3.08 -6.85 -15.50
CA ASN A 101 -3.34 -8.02 -16.36
C ASN A 101 -4.83 -8.21 -16.72
N PHE A 102 -5.75 -7.61 -15.95
CA PHE A 102 -7.15 -7.55 -16.34
C PHE A 102 -7.37 -6.74 -17.61
N LEU A 103 -6.53 -5.74 -17.85
CA LEU A 103 -6.65 -4.85 -19.02
C LEU A 103 -6.08 -5.47 -20.29
N GLY A 104 -5.04 -6.33 -20.17
CA GLY A 104 -4.42 -7.01 -21.30
C GLY A 104 -4.09 -8.46 -20.95
N GLY A 105 -4.70 -9.39 -21.64
CA GLY A 105 -4.76 -10.79 -21.23
C GLY A 105 -3.70 -11.76 -21.75
N ASN A 106 -2.81 -11.39 -22.69
CA ASN A 106 -1.80 -12.32 -23.23
C ASN A 106 -0.59 -11.60 -23.82
N ASN A 107 0.59 -12.24 -23.73
CA ASN A 107 1.85 -11.76 -24.33
C ASN A 107 1.83 -11.60 -25.86
N THR A 108 0.75 -11.98 -26.52
CA THR A 108 0.55 -11.85 -27.96
C THR A 108 -0.15 -10.54 -28.38
N ASP A 109 -0.66 -9.79 -27.41
CA ASP A 109 -1.30 -8.50 -27.67
C ASP A 109 -0.26 -7.35 -27.61
N ILE A 110 -0.29 -6.50 -28.64
CA ILE A 110 0.62 -5.36 -28.77
C ILE A 110 0.46 -4.35 -27.63
N CYS A 111 -0.75 -4.20 -27.09
CA CYS A 111 -1.00 -3.29 -25.96
C CYS A 111 -0.31 -3.80 -24.70
N SER A 112 -0.41 -5.10 -24.45
CA SER A 112 0.26 -5.76 -23.33
C SER A 112 1.77 -5.63 -23.43
N SER A 113 2.37 -5.98 -24.58
CA SER A 113 3.83 -6.03 -24.73
C SER A 113 4.48 -4.64 -24.78
N ARG A 114 3.83 -3.65 -25.39
CA ARG A 114 4.40 -2.30 -25.57
C ARG A 114 4.08 -1.30 -24.46
N TYR A 115 2.99 -1.51 -23.72
CA TYR A 115 2.49 -0.51 -22.78
C TYR A 115 2.23 -1.06 -21.38
N LEU A 116 1.48 -2.18 -21.27
CA LEU A 116 1.05 -2.64 -19.95
C LEU A 116 2.19 -3.35 -19.20
N THR A 117 2.95 -4.21 -19.86
CA THR A 117 4.12 -4.87 -19.25
C THR A 117 5.22 -3.87 -18.89
N PRO A 118 5.63 -2.93 -19.79
CA PRO A 118 6.55 -1.85 -19.40
C PRO A 118 6.05 -0.95 -18.26
N LEU A 119 4.73 -0.72 -18.17
CA LEU A 119 4.15 0.02 -17.04
C LEU A 119 4.33 -0.74 -15.73
N ILE A 120 4.03 -2.05 -15.70
CA ILE A 120 4.24 -2.91 -14.53
C ILE A 120 5.72 -2.94 -14.13
N ASN A 121 6.62 -2.95 -15.12
CA ASN A 121 8.07 -2.98 -14.90
C ASN A 121 8.66 -1.61 -14.55
N HIS A 122 7.86 -0.55 -14.46
CA HIS A 122 8.32 0.84 -14.22
C HIS A 122 9.28 1.39 -15.29
N GLU A 123 9.16 0.94 -16.54
CA GLU A 123 9.95 1.48 -17.67
C GLU A 123 9.48 2.90 -18.06
N PHE A 124 8.30 3.32 -17.58
CA PHE A 124 7.74 4.66 -17.74
C PHE A 124 7.73 5.42 -16.41
N ALA A 125 8.22 6.64 -16.41
CA ALA A 125 8.00 7.61 -15.33
C ALA A 125 6.61 8.20 -15.48
N MET A 126 5.65 7.63 -14.74
CA MET A 126 4.24 8.02 -14.81
C MET A 126 3.96 9.28 -13.99
N PRO A 127 3.00 10.14 -14.40
CA PRO A 127 2.52 11.21 -13.53
C PRO A 127 1.70 10.60 -12.37
N TYR A 128 2.14 10.81 -11.13
CA TYR A 128 1.42 10.30 -9.95
C TYR A 128 0.32 11.24 -9.46
N LEU A 129 0.56 12.57 -9.52
CA LEU A 129 -0.40 13.59 -9.12
C LEU A 129 -0.90 14.35 -10.36
N ILE A 130 -2.18 14.28 -10.61
CA ILE A 130 -2.86 14.93 -11.73
C ILE A 130 -3.81 16.00 -11.16
N ALA A 131 -3.28 17.20 -10.97
CA ALA A 131 -4.06 18.36 -10.51
C ALA A 131 -4.94 18.94 -11.63
N PRO A 132 -5.96 19.79 -11.34
CA PRO A 132 -6.86 20.37 -12.33
C PRO A 132 -6.19 21.13 -13.48
N LYS A 133 -4.96 21.63 -13.28
CA LYS A 133 -4.18 22.31 -14.34
C LYS A 133 -3.43 21.35 -15.26
N HIS A 134 -3.34 20.07 -14.92
CA HIS A 134 -2.65 19.07 -15.74
C HIS A 134 -3.43 18.83 -17.04
N PRO A 135 -2.77 18.76 -18.21
CA PRO A 135 -3.46 18.62 -19.50
C PRO A 135 -4.36 17.37 -19.59
N ALA A 136 -4.01 16.26 -18.96
CA ALA A 136 -4.81 15.04 -18.93
C ALA A 136 -6.03 15.12 -17.99
N TYR A 137 -6.09 16.11 -17.08
CA TYR A 137 -7.06 16.14 -15.98
C TYR A 137 -8.50 16.01 -16.42
N SER A 138 -8.96 16.89 -17.34
CA SER A 138 -10.36 16.92 -17.76
C SER A 138 -10.82 15.59 -18.35
N SER A 139 -9.97 14.94 -19.15
CA SER A 139 -10.27 13.65 -19.77
C SER A 139 -10.22 12.50 -18.75
N LEU A 140 -9.24 12.50 -17.83
CA LEU A 140 -9.16 11.52 -16.74
C LEU A 140 -10.35 11.64 -15.78
N CYS A 141 -10.75 12.86 -15.42
CA CYS A 141 -11.92 13.08 -14.58
C CYS A 141 -13.19 12.51 -15.23
N LYS A 142 -13.37 12.69 -16.54
CA LYS A 142 -14.49 12.07 -17.28
C LYS A 142 -14.42 10.54 -17.25
N CYS A 143 -13.23 9.96 -17.44
CA CYS A 143 -13.04 8.50 -17.30
C CYS A 143 -13.40 8.03 -15.90
N PHE A 144 -12.90 8.70 -14.86
CA PHE A 144 -13.18 8.36 -13.47
C PHE A 144 -14.69 8.36 -13.18
N MET A 145 -15.40 9.43 -13.56
CA MET A 145 -16.87 9.53 -13.40
C MET A 145 -17.62 8.43 -14.14
N ARG A 146 -17.16 8.03 -15.33
CA ARG A 146 -17.74 6.90 -16.08
C ARG A 146 -17.51 5.58 -15.38
N ILE A 147 -16.29 5.33 -14.90
CA ILE A 147 -15.94 4.15 -14.09
C ILE A 147 -16.85 4.06 -12.86
N THR A 148 -17.00 5.17 -12.11
CA THR A 148 -17.87 5.24 -10.93
C THR A 148 -19.32 4.89 -11.27
N LYS A 149 -19.87 5.45 -12.36
CA LYS A 149 -21.24 5.15 -12.79
C LYS A 149 -21.43 3.69 -13.16
N LEU A 150 -20.49 3.12 -13.93
CA LEU A 150 -20.54 1.72 -14.36
C LEU A 150 -20.42 0.75 -13.17
N TYR A 151 -19.46 1.00 -12.29
CA TYR A 151 -19.22 0.16 -11.10
C TYR A 151 -20.43 0.16 -10.14
N SER A 152 -21.14 1.28 -10.03
CA SER A 152 -22.32 1.39 -9.17
C SER A 152 -23.58 0.82 -9.82
N GLY A 153 -23.73 0.91 -11.15
CA GLY A 153 -24.93 0.49 -11.87
C GLY A 153 -24.98 -1.01 -12.18
N GLN A 154 -23.84 -1.62 -12.44
CA GLN A 154 -23.68 -3.06 -12.75
C GLN A 154 -24.68 -3.59 -13.80
N GLU A 155 -24.97 -2.78 -14.82
CA GLU A 155 -25.79 -3.20 -15.95
C GLU A 155 -25.07 -4.26 -16.80
N PHE A 156 -25.79 -5.05 -17.56
CA PHE A 156 -25.21 -6.09 -18.41
C PHE A 156 -24.05 -5.55 -19.28
N GLY A 157 -22.86 -6.14 -19.16
CA GLY A 157 -21.65 -5.76 -19.87
C GLY A 157 -20.88 -4.58 -19.25
N TYR A 158 -21.21 -4.17 -18.00
CA TYR A 158 -20.51 -3.09 -17.31
C TYR A 158 -19.01 -3.37 -17.14
N GLU A 159 -18.61 -4.63 -16.97
CA GLU A 159 -17.20 -5.03 -16.84
C GLU A 159 -16.41 -4.72 -18.11
N LEU A 160 -17.01 -4.96 -19.28
CA LEU A 160 -16.41 -4.65 -20.56
C LEU A 160 -16.23 -3.13 -20.75
N ALA A 161 -17.26 -2.35 -20.43
CA ALA A 161 -17.21 -0.90 -20.49
C ALA A 161 -16.22 -0.31 -19.48
N LEU A 162 -16.19 -0.86 -18.24
CA LEU A 162 -15.27 -0.45 -17.20
C LEU A 162 -13.81 -0.70 -17.61
N LYS A 163 -13.51 -1.88 -18.15
CA LYS A 163 -12.20 -2.21 -18.72
C LYS A 163 -11.78 -1.21 -19.81
N ALA A 164 -12.67 -0.83 -20.70
CA ALA A 164 -12.39 0.14 -21.75
C ALA A 164 -12.04 1.52 -21.18
N PHE A 165 -12.75 2.00 -20.15
CA PHE A 165 -12.44 3.27 -19.49
C PHE A 165 -11.16 3.23 -18.66
N LEU A 166 -10.82 2.11 -18.03
CA LEU A 166 -9.52 1.92 -17.37
C LEU A 166 -8.38 1.94 -18.41
N LEU A 167 -8.52 1.26 -19.55
CA LEU A 167 -7.55 1.34 -20.66
C LEU A 167 -7.40 2.77 -21.18
N GLN A 168 -8.52 3.50 -21.32
CA GLN A 168 -8.47 4.90 -21.72
C GLN A 168 -7.76 5.79 -20.69
N ALA A 169 -7.96 5.54 -19.40
CA ALA A 169 -7.23 6.24 -18.33
C ALA A 169 -5.72 5.98 -18.41
N ILE A 170 -5.31 4.72 -18.56
CA ILE A 170 -3.88 4.36 -18.76
C ILE A 170 -3.31 5.03 -20.01
N PHE A 171 -4.04 5.03 -21.14
CA PHE A 171 -3.60 5.72 -22.37
C PHE A 171 -3.37 7.21 -22.12
N LEU A 172 -4.30 7.90 -21.45
CA LEU A 172 -4.17 9.32 -21.12
C LEU A 172 -2.97 9.62 -20.24
N LEU A 173 -2.68 8.76 -19.28
CA LEU A 173 -1.51 8.91 -18.41
C LEU A 173 -0.21 8.65 -19.17
N LEU A 174 -0.15 7.63 -20.03
CA LEU A 174 1.01 7.32 -20.86
C LEU A 174 1.39 8.44 -21.82
N GLN A 175 0.43 9.25 -22.30
CA GLN A 175 0.71 10.42 -23.14
C GLN A 175 1.58 11.48 -22.45
N TYR A 176 1.62 11.47 -21.12
CA TYR A 176 2.39 12.40 -20.28
C TYR A 176 3.45 11.67 -19.45
N SER A 177 3.75 10.43 -19.80
CA SER A 177 4.86 9.67 -19.22
C SER A 177 6.13 9.88 -20.07
N GLU A 178 7.27 9.73 -19.41
CA GLU A 178 8.59 9.71 -20.06
C GLU A 178 9.24 8.34 -19.87
N LYS A 179 10.32 8.05 -20.60
CA LYS A 179 11.12 6.87 -20.29
C LYS A 179 11.73 7.05 -18.90
N ASN A 180 11.61 6.05 -18.05
CA ASN A 180 12.19 6.10 -16.73
C ASN A 180 13.73 6.01 -16.84
N ALA A 181 14.41 7.10 -16.49
CA ALA A 181 15.87 7.18 -16.53
C ALA A 181 16.54 6.21 -15.54
N ASP A 182 15.84 5.88 -14.45
CA ASP A 182 16.31 4.99 -13.39
C ASP A 182 15.89 3.52 -13.60
N PHE A 183 15.30 3.20 -14.75
CA PHE A 183 14.91 1.84 -15.07
C PHE A 183 16.13 0.88 -15.04
N GLY A 184 15.98 -0.21 -14.26
CA GLY A 184 17.05 -1.18 -14.05
C GLY A 184 18.10 -0.79 -13.03
N VAL A 185 17.99 0.39 -12.41
CA VAL A 185 18.83 0.81 -11.28
C VAL A 185 18.14 0.38 -9.98
N ASN A 186 18.91 -0.17 -9.04
CA ASN A 186 18.39 -0.51 -7.70
C ASN A 186 18.12 0.78 -6.91
N THR A 187 16.87 1.22 -6.93
CA THR A 187 16.43 2.48 -6.32
C THR A 187 16.41 2.41 -4.79
N SER A 188 16.26 3.56 -4.15
CA SER A 188 16.06 3.61 -2.68
C SER A 188 14.77 2.91 -2.25
N SER A 189 13.75 2.92 -3.10
CA SER A 189 12.49 2.20 -2.89
C SER A 189 12.70 0.68 -2.93
N ASP A 190 13.46 0.18 -3.91
CA ASP A 190 13.77 -1.25 -4.02
C ASP A 190 14.59 -1.74 -2.81
N LYS A 191 15.54 -0.93 -2.35
CA LYS A 191 16.31 -1.23 -1.14
C LYS A 191 15.41 -1.33 0.09
N LEU A 192 14.44 -0.41 0.21
CA LEU A 192 13.49 -0.47 1.33
C LEU A 192 12.60 -1.70 1.24
N LYS A 193 12.08 -2.05 0.06
CA LYS A 193 11.29 -3.27 -0.16
C LYS A 193 12.07 -4.52 0.22
N ASN A 194 13.32 -4.65 -0.23
CA ASN A 194 14.18 -5.78 0.12
C ASN A 194 14.34 -5.94 1.64
N VAL A 195 14.44 -4.83 2.37
CA VAL A 195 14.49 -4.84 3.85
C VAL A 195 13.17 -5.28 4.44
N LEU A 196 12.04 -4.77 3.93
CA LEU A 196 10.71 -5.12 4.42
C LEU A 196 10.39 -6.59 4.16
N ASP A 197 10.69 -7.09 2.96
CA ASP A 197 10.55 -8.51 2.59
C ASP A 197 11.44 -9.40 3.46
N TYR A 198 12.69 -8.99 3.71
CA TYR A 198 13.59 -9.73 4.62
C TYR A 198 13.01 -9.83 6.02
N ILE A 199 12.49 -8.72 6.57
CA ILE A 199 11.87 -8.72 7.90
C ILE A 199 10.62 -9.63 7.92
N GLU A 200 9.78 -9.61 6.86
CA GLU A 200 8.57 -10.44 6.78
C GLU A 200 8.91 -11.94 6.76
N VAL A 201 10.02 -12.34 6.17
CA VAL A 201 10.47 -13.74 6.14
C VAL A 201 11.15 -14.15 7.44
N HIS A 202 11.97 -13.26 8.03
CA HIS A 202 12.86 -13.58 9.14
C HIS A 202 12.40 -13.01 10.51
N TYR A 203 11.17 -12.49 10.62
CA TYR A 203 10.68 -11.77 11.81
C TYR A 203 10.86 -12.55 13.12
N ALA A 204 10.76 -13.89 13.08
CA ALA A 204 10.91 -14.74 14.27
C ALA A 204 12.36 -14.88 14.74
N GLU A 205 13.32 -14.54 13.89
CA GLU A 205 14.75 -14.67 14.15
C GLU A 205 15.33 -13.42 14.83
N SER A 206 16.59 -13.50 15.27
CA SER A 206 17.31 -12.36 15.85
C SER A 206 17.91 -11.50 14.75
N ILE A 207 17.10 -10.60 14.19
CA ILE A 207 17.53 -9.66 13.14
C ILE A 207 18.41 -8.55 13.72
N GLN A 208 19.62 -8.38 13.17
CA GLN A 208 20.54 -7.30 13.53
C GLN A 208 20.38 -6.10 12.58
N VAL A 209 20.52 -4.89 13.13
CA VAL A 209 20.45 -3.65 12.32
C VAL A 209 21.52 -3.63 11.22
N ALA A 210 22.71 -4.17 11.53
CA ALA A 210 23.80 -4.30 10.57
C ALA A 210 23.43 -5.15 9.34
N GLU A 211 22.68 -6.23 9.53
CA GLU A 211 22.20 -7.09 8.42
C GLU A 211 21.28 -6.30 7.50
N LEU A 212 20.30 -5.59 8.05
CA LEU A 212 19.37 -4.76 7.29
C LEU A 212 20.08 -3.61 6.56
N ALA A 213 21.06 -2.99 7.21
CA ALA A 213 21.88 -1.95 6.59
C ALA A 213 22.71 -2.50 5.42
N GLY A 214 23.22 -3.75 5.55
CA GLY A 214 23.93 -4.46 4.50
C GLY A 214 23.09 -4.67 3.25
N LEU A 215 21.80 -5.01 3.38
CA LEU A 215 20.86 -5.16 2.24
C LEU A 215 20.73 -3.87 1.42
N CYS A 216 20.90 -2.72 2.05
CA CYS A 216 20.83 -1.41 1.42
C CYS A 216 22.19 -0.87 0.93
N TYR A 217 23.29 -1.55 1.27
CA TYR A 217 24.66 -1.01 1.14
C TYR A 217 24.87 0.31 1.91
N PHE A 218 24.22 0.43 3.08
CA PHE A 218 24.31 1.60 3.95
C PHE A 218 25.12 1.29 5.21
N SER A 219 25.68 2.32 5.83
CA SER A 219 26.09 2.22 7.24
C SER A 219 24.85 2.10 8.14
N GLU A 220 24.97 1.48 9.31
CA GLU A 220 23.84 1.35 10.26
C GLU A 220 23.21 2.71 10.59
N TYR A 221 24.04 3.75 10.80
CA TYR A 221 23.53 5.10 11.09
C TYR A 221 22.70 5.67 9.92
N HIS A 222 23.20 5.54 8.67
CA HIS A 222 22.46 5.98 7.50
C HIS A 222 21.17 5.19 7.32
N PHE A 223 21.24 3.86 7.48
CA PHE A 223 20.06 2.98 7.40
C PHE A 223 19.00 3.36 8.44
N MET A 224 19.35 3.55 9.71
CA MET A 224 18.38 3.93 10.75
C MET A 224 17.67 5.24 10.43
N ARG A 225 18.39 6.24 9.92
CA ARG A 225 17.80 7.52 9.50
C ARG A 225 16.91 7.36 8.27
N PHE A 226 17.37 6.63 7.28
CA PHE A 226 16.63 6.31 6.05
C PHE A 226 15.34 5.58 6.39
N PHE A 227 15.41 4.49 7.14
CA PHE A 227 14.24 3.71 7.53
C PHE A 227 13.23 4.57 8.32
N LYS A 228 13.71 5.31 9.34
CA LYS A 228 12.83 6.17 10.14
C LYS A 228 12.16 7.27 9.31
N LYS A 229 12.88 7.86 8.34
CA LYS A 229 12.34 8.88 7.45
C LYS A 229 11.17 8.36 6.61
N HIS A 230 11.30 7.15 6.06
CA HIS A 230 10.32 6.62 5.09
C HIS A 230 9.22 5.76 5.73
N MET A 231 9.48 5.15 6.89
CA MET A 231 8.51 4.33 7.62
C MET A 231 7.88 5.05 8.82
N ASN A 232 8.30 6.27 9.14
CA ASN A 232 7.86 7.06 10.31
C ASN A 232 8.07 6.34 11.66
N MET A 233 8.84 5.26 11.70
CA MET A 233 9.21 4.50 12.89
C MET A 233 10.60 3.88 12.75
N THR A 234 11.20 3.45 13.86
CA THR A 234 12.49 2.74 13.80
C THR A 234 12.31 1.33 13.26
N CYS A 235 13.37 0.75 12.67
CA CYS A 235 13.33 -0.63 12.18
C CYS A 235 13.03 -1.65 13.29
N VAL A 236 13.54 -1.42 14.52
CA VAL A 236 13.22 -2.27 15.68
C VAL A 236 11.73 -2.20 16.06
N GLN A 237 11.14 -1.00 16.01
CA GLN A 237 9.69 -0.85 16.22
C GLN A 237 8.91 -1.58 15.14
N TYR A 238 9.35 -1.48 13.88
CA TYR A 238 8.73 -2.17 12.76
C TYR A 238 8.77 -3.69 12.93
N ILE A 239 9.95 -4.27 13.20
CA ILE A 239 10.11 -5.73 13.47
C ILE A 239 9.17 -6.18 14.59
N ASN A 240 9.14 -5.45 15.71
CA ASN A 240 8.29 -5.81 16.83
C ASN A 240 6.79 -5.73 16.46
N ASN A 241 6.42 -4.78 15.62
CA ASN A 241 5.05 -4.67 15.16
C ASN A 241 4.65 -5.83 14.24
N VAL A 242 5.54 -6.25 13.30
CA VAL A 242 5.34 -7.46 12.48
C VAL A 242 5.13 -8.69 13.38
N ARG A 243 5.99 -8.88 14.37
CA ARG A 243 5.85 -9.98 15.35
C ARG A 243 4.51 -9.96 16.07
N LEU A 244 4.02 -8.77 16.44
CA LEU A 244 2.72 -8.62 17.09
C LEU A 244 1.57 -8.96 16.15
N GLU A 245 1.64 -8.59 14.88
CA GLU A 245 0.64 -8.98 13.87
C GLU A 245 0.62 -10.49 13.67
N LYS A 246 1.80 -11.12 13.54
CA LYS A 246 1.91 -12.58 13.45
C LYS A 246 1.41 -13.30 14.71
N SER A 247 1.54 -12.68 15.90
CA SER A 247 0.94 -13.25 17.12
C SER A 247 -0.59 -13.22 17.10
N VAL A 248 -1.18 -12.14 16.56
CA VAL A 248 -2.65 -12.04 16.37
C VAL A 248 -3.13 -13.12 15.40
N GLU A 249 -2.47 -13.31 14.25
CA GLU A 249 -2.80 -14.38 13.31
C GLU A 249 -2.80 -15.77 13.98
N GLN A 250 -1.85 -16.02 14.88
CA GLN A 250 -1.79 -17.30 15.62
C GLN A 250 -2.94 -17.43 16.62
N PHE A 251 -3.29 -16.37 17.34
CA PHE A 251 -4.44 -16.38 18.26
C PHE A 251 -5.76 -16.61 17.50
N GLU A 252 -5.95 -15.96 16.35
CA GLU A 252 -7.12 -16.15 15.50
C GLU A 252 -7.23 -17.57 14.92
N ARG A 253 -6.09 -18.26 14.73
CA ARG A 253 -6.05 -19.68 14.34
C ARG A 253 -6.28 -20.64 15.51
N GLY A 254 -6.60 -20.12 16.71
CA GLY A 254 -6.96 -20.92 17.90
C GLY A 254 -5.77 -21.30 18.79
N ASN A 255 -4.57 -20.77 18.59
CA ASN A 255 -3.49 -20.97 19.56
C ASN A 255 -3.71 -20.04 20.76
N THR A 256 -3.93 -20.60 21.95
CA THR A 256 -4.22 -19.83 23.18
C THR A 256 -3.04 -19.69 24.14
N SER A 257 -1.92 -20.36 23.85
CA SER A 257 -0.70 -20.28 24.69
C SER A 257 0.07 -19.00 24.41
N ILE A 258 -0.11 -17.99 25.25
CA ILE A 258 0.56 -16.68 25.10
C ILE A 258 2.07 -16.82 25.11
N LEU A 259 2.62 -17.73 25.96
CA LEU A 259 4.05 -17.97 26.05
C LEU A 259 4.59 -18.54 24.73
N ASP A 260 3.97 -19.62 24.23
CA ASP A 260 4.43 -20.29 23.00
C ASP A 260 4.31 -19.36 21.79
N VAL A 261 3.20 -18.64 21.67
CA VAL A 261 3.01 -17.65 20.60
C VAL A 261 4.06 -16.55 20.69
N SER A 262 4.31 -15.98 21.89
CA SER A 262 5.32 -14.92 22.01
C SER A 262 6.72 -15.39 21.60
N LEU A 263 7.11 -16.62 21.98
CA LEU A 263 8.40 -17.20 21.59
C LEU A 263 8.47 -17.51 20.09
N SER A 264 7.43 -18.11 19.53
CA SER A 264 7.39 -18.49 18.11
C SER A 264 7.44 -17.31 17.15
N VAL A 265 6.97 -16.13 17.59
CA VAL A 265 7.06 -14.89 16.78
C VAL A 265 8.34 -14.07 17.08
N GLY A 266 9.27 -14.58 17.91
CA GLY A 266 10.58 -13.99 18.14
C GLY A 266 10.67 -13.02 19.33
N PHE A 267 9.72 -13.01 20.27
CA PHE A 267 9.87 -12.29 21.54
C PHE A 267 10.54 -13.19 22.59
N HIS A 268 11.76 -12.84 23.01
CA HIS A 268 12.49 -13.56 24.07
C HIS A 268 12.13 -13.09 25.49
N ASN A 269 11.29 -12.06 25.64
CA ASN A 269 10.86 -11.54 26.92
C ASN A 269 9.34 -11.36 26.94
N LEU A 270 8.66 -12.24 27.67
CA LEU A 270 7.19 -12.26 27.77
C LEU A 270 6.62 -10.95 28.35
N SER A 271 7.29 -10.35 29.35
CA SER A 271 6.85 -9.08 29.92
C SER A 271 6.93 -7.92 28.91
N TYR A 272 7.95 -7.94 28.05
CA TYR A 272 8.06 -6.98 26.94
C TYR A 272 6.97 -7.20 25.89
N PHE A 273 6.71 -8.47 25.51
CA PHE A 273 5.61 -8.83 24.62
C PHE A 273 4.26 -8.27 25.13
N HIS A 274 3.91 -8.54 26.41
CA HIS A 274 2.67 -8.02 26.98
C HIS A 274 2.55 -6.50 26.90
N ARG A 275 3.63 -5.76 27.22
CA ARG A 275 3.64 -4.29 27.13
C ARG A 275 3.49 -3.81 25.69
N ALA A 276 4.23 -4.42 24.75
CA ALA A 276 4.18 -4.06 23.34
C ALA A 276 2.80 -4.34 22.74
N PHE A 277 2.21 -5.51 23.04
CA PHE A 277 0.88 -5.89 22.60
C PHE A 277 -0.19 -4.93 23.16
N LYS A 278 -0.16 -4.64 24.46
CA LYS A 278 -1.11 -3.68 25.08
C LYS A 278 -0.97 -2.28 24.49
N LYS A 279 0.27 -1.85 24.21
CA LYS A 279 0.52 -0.54 23.57
C LYS A 279 -0.09 -0.45 22.16
N ARG A 280 -0.01 -1.55 21.37
CA ARG A 280 -0.48 -1.57 19.98
C ARG A 280 -1.98 -1.79 19.86
N TYR A 281 -2.53 -2.73 20.62
CA TYR A 281 -3.94 -3.16 20.50
C TYR A 281 -4.85 -2.62 21.61
N HIS A 282 -4.32 -1.81 22.55
CA HIS A 282 -5.04 -1.21 23.70
C HIS A 282 -5.69 -2.24 24.63
N MET A 283 -5.35 -3.52 24.48
CA MET A 283 -5.81 -4.64 25.33
C MET A 283 -4.68 -5.65 25.58
N THR A 284 -4.84 -6.49 26.58
CA THR A 284 -3.86 -7.55 26.85
C THR A 284 -4.03 -8.73 25.87
N PRO A 285 -2.99 -9.55 25.61
CA PRO A 285 -3.13 -10.77 24.82
C PRO A 285 -4.25 -11.69 25.32
N LEU A 286 -4.37 -11.86 26.65
CA LEU A 286 -5.42 -12.67 27.24
C LEU A 286 -6.83 -12.10 26.95
N SER A 287 -6.99 -10.77 27.06
CA SER A 287 -8.27 -10.11 26.74
C SER A 287 -8.60 -10.23 25.25
N PHE A 288 -7.58 -10.19 24.38
CA PHE A 288 -7.75 -10.40 22.95
C PHE A 288 -8.23 -11.81 22.63
N ILE A 289 -7.59 -12.85 23.17
CA ILE A 289 -7.99 -14.25 22.99
C ILE A 289 -9.45 -14.46 23.43
N LYS A 290 -9.83 -13.95 24.62
CA LYS A 290 -11.21 -14.03 25.11
C LYS A 290 -12.24 -13.29 24.24
N SER A 291 -11.83 -12.33 23.44
CA SER A 291 -12.72 -11.62 22.53
C SER A 291 -12.94 -12.36 21.20
N LEU A 292 -12.19 -13.43 20.94
CA LEU A 292 -12.33 -14.32 19.78
C LEU A 292 -13.30 -15.47 20.04
N GLU A 293 -13.53 -15.80 21.34
CA GLU A 293 -14.53 -16.79 21.80
C GLU A 293 -15.95 -16.22 21.71
#